data_0f00567ff84ecf3dbec828336b3aa1f3
#
_entry.id   0f00567ff84ecf3dbec828336b3aa1f3
#
_cell.length_a   1.000
_cell.length_b   1.000
_cell.length_c   1.000
_cell.angle_alpha   90.00
_cell.angle_beta   90.00
_cell.angle_gamma   90.00
#
_symmetry.space_group_name_H-M   'P 1'
#
loop_
_entity.id
_entity.type
_entity.pdbx_description
1 polymer ?
#
loop_
_entity_poly.entity_id
_entity_poly.type
_entity_poly.pdbx_seq_one_letter_code
_entity_poly.pdbx_strand_id
1 'polypeptide(L)'
;MPGRESEDSEALKRRGEADGELVVTKMSPWSMAETVARLAAVLAARGMKVFAVIDHAEEARSVGLALRETKLFIVGSPSMTSQVIEAAPLTALDLPLRVVVWEDGYQTKVSYLSPAEVARRYGLDPDLTAALGTIDAWITAVVNR
;
A
#
# COMPACT_ATOMS: atom_id res chain seq x y z
N MET A 1 21.44 -11.30 -22.29
CA MET A 1 21.76 -12.58 -21.62
C MET A 1 20.60 -12.95 -20.71
N PRO A 2 19.91 -14.06 -21.01
CA PRO A 2 18.70 -14.42 -20.25
C PRO A 2 18.91 -14.63 -18.76
N GLY A 3 20.10 -15.12 -18.36
CA GLY A 3 20.39 -15.40 -16.95
C GLY A 3 20.50 -14.17 -16.06
N ARG A 4 20.88 -13.04 -16.63
CA ARG A 4 21.08 -11.80 -15.87
C ARG A 4 19.76 -11.16 -15.46
N GLU A 5 18.78 -11.13 -16.35
CA GLU A 5 17.45 -10.62 -16.06
C GLU A 5 16.73 -11.49 -15.02
N SER A 6 16.90 -12.82 -15.12
CA SER A 6 16.35 -13.76 -14.15
C SER A 6 16.99 -13.58 -12.77
N GLU A 7 18.29 -13.38 -12.71
CA GLU A 7 19.03 -13.15 -11.46
C GLU A 7 18.62 -11.85 -10.80
N ASP A 8 18.46 -10.77 -11.57
CA ASP A 8 18.01 -9.47 -11.06
C ASP A 8 16.57 -9.55 -10.53
N SER A 9 15.69 -10.27 -11.24
CA SER A 9 14.32 -10.47 -10.82
C SER A 9 14.24 -11.30 -9.52
N GLU A 10 15.05 -12.35 -9.42
CA GLU A 10 15.16 -13.16 -8.22
C GLU A 10 15.72 -12.38 -7.04
N ALA A 11 16.74 -11.54 -7.29
CA ALA A 11 17.33 -10.69 -6.26
C ALA A 11 16.32 -9.65 -5.75
N LEU A 12 15.51 -9.07 -6.62
CA LEU A 12 14.45 -8.14 -6.25
C LEU A 12 13.36 -8.83 -5.44
N LYS A 13 12.96 -10.04 -5.82
CA LYS A 13 12.00 -10.84 -5.06
C LYS A 13 12.53 -11.19 -3.68
N ARG A 14 13.79 -11.62 -3.60
CA ARG A 14 14.41 -11.94 -2.32
C ARG A 14 14.57 -10.72 -1.43
N ARG A 15 14.87 -9.57 -2.02
CA ARG A 15 14.92 -8.30 -1.28
C ARG A 15 13.55 -7.94 -0.74
N GLY A 16 12.49 -8.06 -1.54
CA GLY A 16 11.12 -7.86 -1.11
C GLY A 16 10.71 -8.82 0.02
N GLU A 17 11.12 -10.08 -0.06
CA GLU A 17 10.85 -11.09 0.97
C GLU A 17 11.68 -10.85 2.23
N ALA A 18 12.98 -10.51 2.07
CA ALA A 18 13.86 -10.18 3.19
C ALA A 18 13.42 -8.89 3.88
N ASP A 19 12.93 -7.92 3.09
CA ASP A 19 12.39 -6.64 3.56
C ASP A 19 10.86 -6.71 3.71
N GLY A 20 10.27 -7.92 3.85
CA GLY A 20 8.84 -8.14 3.97
C GLY A 20 8.22 -7.43 5.17
N GLU A 21 9.02 -7.06 6.16
CA GLU A 21 8.61 -6.20 7.27
C GLU A 21 8.37 -4.76 6.81
N LEU A 22 8.98 -4.34 5.69
CA LEU A 22 8.90 -2.99 5.14
C LEU A 22 7.68 -2.83 4.24
N VAL A 23 7.49 -3.78 3.33
CA VAL A 23 6.34 -3.83 2.41
C VAL A 23 5.56 -5.09 2.71
N VAL A 24 4.30 -4.92 3.08
CA VAL A 24 3.39 -6.03 3.34
C VAL A 24 2.53 -6.25 2.11
N THR A 25 2.45 -7.49 1.65
CA THR A 25 1.57 -7.89 0.54
C THR A 25 0.62 -8.99 1.01
N LYS A 26 -0.66 -8.77 0.80
CA LYS A 26 -1.70 -9.76 1.12
C LYS A 26 -2.41 -10.15 -0.17
N MET A 27 -2.69 -11.46 -0.32
CA MET A 27 -3.45 -11.96 -1.44
C MET A 27 -4.93 -11.76 -1.18
N SER A 28 -5.65 -11.24 -2.19
CA SER A 28 -7.10 -11.12 -2.14
C SER A 28 -7.74 -12.30 -2.87
N PRO A 29 -8.76 -12.93 -2.27
CA PRO A 29 -9.52 -13.98 -2.97
C PRO A 29 -10.52 -13.39 -3.97
N TRP A 30 -10.61 -12.07 -4.05
CA TRP A 30 -11.60 -11.35 -4.85
C TRP A 30 -10.97 -10.82 -6.14
N SER A 31 -11.81 -10.46 -7.11
CA SER A 31 -11.37 -9.75 -8.32
C SER A 31 -10.83 -8.36 -7.96
N MET A 32 -10.17 -7.70 -8.92
CA MET A 32 -9.77 -6.30 -8.76
C MET A 32 -10.95 -5.41 -8.37
N ALA A 33 -12.06 -5.49 -9.12
CA ALA A 33 -13.23 -4.66 -8.86
C ALA A 33 -13.81 -4.91 -7.48
N GLU A 34 -13.93 -6.17 -7.08
CA GLU A 34 -14.47 -6.54 -5.76
C GLU A 34 -13.52 -6.11 -4.64
N THR A 35 -12.22 -6.31 -4.82
CA THR A 35 -11.23 -5.91 -3.82
C THR A 35 -11.27 -4.39 -3.61
N VAL A 36 -11.33 -3.62 -4.69
CA VAL A 36 -11.44 -2.16 -4.62
C VAL A 36 -12.72 -1.74 -3.91
N ALA A 37 -13.86 -2.37 -4.22
CA ALA A 37 -15.12 -2.08 -3.56
C ALA A 37 -15.07 -2.39 -2.07
N ARG A 38 -14.45 -3.51 -1.68
CA ARG A 38 -14.29 -3.88 -0.28
C ARG A 38 -13.37 -2.93 0.47
N LEU A 39 -12.29 -2.49 -0.18
CA LEU A 39 -11.39 -1.48 0.38
C LEU A 39 -12.15 -0.18 0.66
N ALA A 40 -12.91 0.30 -0.31
CA ALA A 40 -13.71 1.51 -0.14
C ALA A 40 -14.71 1.38 1.03
N ALA A 41 -15.36 0.23 1.15
CA ALA A 41 -16.32 -0.03 2.23
C ALA A 41 -15.65 -0.06 3.60
N VAL A 42 -14.49 -0.71 3.72
CA VAL A 42 -13.74 -0.77 4.99
C VAL A 42 -13.26 0.62 5.39
N LEU A 43 -12.73 1.40 4.45
CA LEU A 43 -12.28 2.77 4.71
C LEU A 43 -13.45 3.64 5.21
N ALA A 44 -14.59 3.58 4.52
CA ALA A 44 -15.77 4.34 4.91
C ALA A 44 -16.27 3.94 6.31
N ALA A 45 -16.31 2.64 6.59
CA ALA A 45 -16.77 2.13 7.90
C ALA A 45 -15.86 2.59 9.05
N ARG A 46 -14.58 2.84 8.76
CA ARG A 46 -13.60 3.29 9.76
C ARG A 46 -13.40 4.82 9.78
N GLY A 47 -14.20 5.55 9.02
CA GLY A 47 -14.10 7.00 8.95
C GLY A 47 -12.79 7.50 8.36
N MET A 48 -12.14 6.69 7.52
CA MET A 48 -10.88 7.06 6.86
C MET A 48 -11.18 7.87 5.61
N LYS A 49 -10.34 8.86 5.34
CA LYS A 49 -10.45 9.66 4.14
C LYS A 49 -9.62 9.07 3.01
N VAL A 50 -10.22 9.03 1.81
CA VAL A 50 -9.49 8.75 0.56
C VAL A 50 -9.08 10.09 -0.03
N PHE A 51 -7.79 10.40 0.02
CA PHE A 51 -7.27 11.67 -0.49
C PHE A 51 -7.15 11.67 -2.00
N ALA A 52 -6.77 10.53 -2.57
CA ALA A 52 -6.60 10.37 -4.00
C ALA A 52 -6.65 8.91 -4.38
N VAL A 53 -7.04 8.65 -5.63
CA VAL A 53 -6.94 7.33 -6.27
C VAL A 53 -6.24 7.53 -7.61
N ILE A 54 -5.17 6.79 -7.84
CA ILE A 54 -4.42 6.85 -9.08
C ILE A 54 -4.56 5.52 -9.80
N ASP A 55 -5.16 5.53 -10.98
CA ASP A 55 -5.30 4.34 -11.82
C ASP A 55 -4.11 4.30 -12.79
N HIS A 56 -3.06 3.58 -12.39
CA HIS A 56 -1.83 3.51 -13.19
C HIS A 56 -2.04 2.80 -14.53
N ALA A 57 -2.92 1.81 -14.60
CA ALA A 57 -3.22 1.13 -15.86
C ALA A 57 -3.89 2.08 -16.86
N GLU A 58 -4.79 2.93 -16.39
CA GLU A 58 -5.45 3.93 -17.23
C GLU A 58 -4.46 5.01 -17.68
N GLU A 59 -3.60 5.47 -16.77
CA GLU A 59 -2.55 6.42 -17.12
C GLU A 59 -1.61 5.86 -18.20
N ALA A 60 -1.26 4.58 -18.09
CA ALA A 60 -0.45 3.91 -19.12
C ALA A 60 -1.18 3.89 -20.46
N ARG A 61 -2.48 3.55 -20.48
CA ARG A 61 -3.27 3.55 -21.73
C ARG A 61 -3.29 4.92 -22.38
N SER A 62 -3.32 5.98 -21.60
CA SER A 62 -3.38 7.35 -22.12
C SER A 62 -2.13 7.73 -22.92
N VAL A 63 -1.02 7.02 -22.73
CA VAL A 63 0.22 7.23 -23.48
C VAL A 63 0.58 6.02 -24.37
N GLY A 64 -0.38 5.17 -24.66
CA GLY A 64 -0.22 4.04 -25.58
C GLY A 64 0.48 2.82 -24.99
N LEU A 65 0.58 2.72 -23.67
CA LEU A 65 1.20 1.59 -23.00
C LEU A 65 0.17 0.68 -22.36
N ALA A 66 0.51 -0.61 -22.25
CA ALA A 66 -0.29 -1.59 -21.54
C ALA A 66 0.36 -1.88 -20.20
N LEU A 67 -0.44 -1.83 -19.14
CA LEU A 67 0.00 -2.13 -17.79
C LEU A 67 -1.05 -3.00 -17.12
N ARG A 68 -0.62 -3.96 -16.30
CA ARG A 68 -1.53 -4.73 -15.46
C ARG A 68 -2.36 -3.79 -14.58
N GLU A 69 -3.55 -4.19 -14.20
CA GLU A 69 -4.39 -3.39 -13.32
C GLU A 69 -3.64 -3.04 -12.05
N THR A 70 -3.53 -1.75 -11.78
CA THR A 70 -2.76 -1.21 -10.63
C THR A 70 -3.40 0.10 -10.21
N LYS A 71 -3.98 0.11 -9.01
CA LYS A 71 -4.60 1.31 -8.45
C LYS A 71 -3.96 1.65 -7.12
N LEU A 72 -3.52 2.88 -6.99
CA LEU A 72 -2.94 3.41 -5.75
C LEU A 72 -3.99 4.25 -5.03
N PHE A 73 -4.23 3.92 -3.77
CA PHE A 73 -5.11 4.66 -2.88
C PHE A 73 -4.26 5.39 -1.86
N ILE A 74 -4.47 6.69 -1.75
CA ILE A 74 -3.81 7.53 -0.73
C ILE A 74 -4.86 7.82 0.32
N VAL A 75 -4.67 7.26 1.51
CA VAL A 75 -5.72 7.17 2.53
C VAL A 75 -5.19 7.48 3.92
N GLY A 76 -6.06 7.93 4.80
CA GLY A 76 -5.67 8.12 6.18
C GLY A 76 -6.71 8.89 6.98
N SER A 77 -6.40 9.08 8.25
CA SER A 77 -7.15 9.98 9.13
C SER A 77 -6.43 11.33 9.14
N PRO A 78 -7.09 12.43 8.75
CA PRO A 78 -6.44 13.75 8.77
C PRO A 78 -5.89 14.14 10.14
N SER A 79 -6.60 13.80 11.22
CA SER A 79 -6.13 14.14 12.57
C SER A 79 -4.89 13.36 12.95
N MET A 80 -4.83 12.07 12.64
CA MET A 80 -3.69 11.22 12.95
C MET A 80 -2.47 11.60 12.09
N THR A 81 -2.69 11.80 10.80
CA THR A 81 -1.64 12.21 9.87
C THR A 81 -1.03 13.55 10.31
N SER A 82 -1.88 14.51 10.69
CA SER A 82 -1.42 15.83 11.14
C SER A 82 -0.59 15.74 12.42
N GLN A 83 -0.97 14.89 13.37
CA GLN A 83 -0.20 14.70 14.59
C GLN A 83 1.20 14.14 14.32
N VAL A 84 1.30 13.17 13.42
CA VAL A 84 2.59 12.58 13.06
C VAL A 84 3.46 13.60 12.33
N ILE A 85 2.91 14.34 11.38
CA ILE A 85 3.64 15.36 10.63
C ILE A 85 4.10 16.48 11.55
N GLU A 86 3.27 16.89 12.52
CA GLU A 86 3.66 17.89 13.50
C GLU A 86 4.89 17.46 14.31
N ALA A 87 4.91 16.20 14.73
CA ALA A 87 6.03 15.64 15.51
C ALA A 87 7.27 15.36 14.65
N ALA A 88 7.08 14.97 13.40
CA ALA A 88 8.15 14.61 12.48
C ALA A 88 7.81 15.10 11.06
N PRO A 89 8.13 16.35 10.72
CA PRO A 89 7.65 17.00 9.49
C PRO A 89 7.98 16.26 8.19
N LEU A 90 9.13 15.58 8.11
CA LEU A 90 9.53 14.89 6.90
C LEU A 90 8.67 13.65 6.61
N THR A 91 7.88 13.16 7.59
CA THR A 91 6.93 12.08 7.34
C THR A 91 5.89 12.47 6.28
N ALA A 92 5.71 13.76 6.04
CA ALA A 92 4.83 14.23 4.98
C ALA A 92 5.22 13.72 3.58
N LEU A 93 6.46 13.22 3.41
CA LEU A 93 6.88 12.56 2.18
C LEU A 93 6.20 11.20 1.99
N ASP A 94 5.88 10.50 3.08
CA ASP A 94 5.31 9.16 3.06
C ASP A 94 3.90 9.08 3.64
N LEU A 95 3.32 10.22 4.01
CA LEU A 95 1.95 10.31 4.49
C LEU A 95 1.13 11.22 3.58
N PRO A 96 -0.18 10.98 3.40
CA PRO A 96 -0.98 9.90 3.97
C PRO A 96 -0.52 8.51 3.55
N LEU A 97 -1.08 7.49 4.18
CA LEU A 97 -0.74 6.09 3.89
C LEU A 97 -1.10 5.74 2.44
N ARG A 98 -0.34 4.81 1.85
CA ARG A 98 -0.52 4.37 0.47
C ARG A 98 -0.81 2.88 0.43
N VAL A 99 -1.85 2.53 -0.31
CA VAL A 99 -2.25 1.15 -0.52
C VAL A 99 -2.39 0.93 -2.00
N VAL A 100 -1.70 -0.06 -2.54
CA VAL A 100 -1.82 -0.43 -3.95
C VAL A 100 -2.59 -1.74 -4.07
N VAL A 101 -3.61 -1.74 -4.92
CA VAL A 101 -4.33 -2.95 -5.33
C VAL A 101 -3.89 -3.25 -6.75
N TRP A 102 -3.37 -4.44 -6.98
CA TRP A 102 -2.76 -4.77 -8.27
C TRP A 102 -2.94 -6.23 -8.63
N GLU A 103 -2.85 -6.53 -9.92
CA GLU A 103 -2.95 -7.88 -10.45
C GLU A 103 -1.57 -8.46 -10.72
N ASP A 104 -1.33 -9.65 -10.20
CA ASP A 104 -0.15 -10.45 -10.49
C ASP A 104 -0.62 -11.75 -11.14
N GLY A 105 -0.64 -11.76 -12.46
CA GLY A 105 -1.25 -12.85 -13.22
C GLY A 105 -2.76 -12.91 -12.94
N TYR A 106 -3.21 -14.02 -12.37
CA TYR A 106 -4.62 -14.21 -12.02
C TYR A 106 -4.95 -13.83 -10.58
N GLN A 107 -3.95 -13.36 -9.83
CA GLN A 107 -4.14 -13.02 -8.42
C GLN A 107 -4.25 -11.53 -8.23
N THR A 108 -5.21 -11.13 -7.41
CA THR A 108 -5.30 -9.76 -6.92
C THR A 108 -4.52 -9.66 -5.61
N LYS A 109 -3.67 -8.67 -5.52
CA LYS A 109 -2.83 -8.42 -4.35
C LYS A 109 -3.05 -7.02 -3.81
N VAL A 110 -2.89 -6.87 -2.50
CA VAL A 110 -2.96 -5.59 -1.81
C VAL A 110 -1.65 -5.40 -1.09
N SER A 111 -0.96 -4.31 -1.39
CA SER A 111 0.36 -4.03 -0.83
C SER A 111 0.40 -2.66 -0.18
N TYR A 112 1.13 -2.55 0.91
CA TYR A 112 1.30 -1.28 1.62
C TYR A 112 2.62 -1.28 2.39
N LEU A 113 3.11 -0.07 2.67
CA LEU A 113 4.30 0.10 3.51
C LEU A 113 3.91 -0.10 4.97
N SER A 114 4.67 -0.91 5.70
CA SER A 114 4.35 -1.16 7.10
C SER A 114 4.56 0.10 7.95
N PRO A 115 3.74 0.30 9.00
CA PRO A 115 3.97 1.40 9.94
C PRO A 115 5.34 1.36 10.60
N ALA A 116 5.88 0.16 10.84
CA ALA A 116 7.22 -0.02 11.40
C ALA A 116 8.31 0.56 10.49
N GLU A 117 8.15 0.46 9.16
CA GLU A 117 9.10 1.06 8.22
C GLU A 117 9.04 2.58 8.25
N VAL A 118 7.83 3.15 8.31
CA VAL A 118 7.67 4.60 8.45
C VAL A 118 8.34 5.07 9.74
N ALA A 119 8.12 4.36 10.83
CA ALA A 119 8.73 4.66 12.13
C ALA A 119 10.26 4.63 12.04
N ARG A 120 10.80 3.62 11.38
CA ARG A 120 12.25 3.46 11.21
C ARG A 120 12.85 4.61 10.40
N ARG A 121 12.18 4.98 9.30
CA ARG A 121 12.67 6.06 8.41
C ARG A 121 12.75 7.41 9.10
N TYR A 122 11.79 7.70 9.97
CA TYR A 122 11.61 9.04 10.52
C TYR A 122 11.82 9.11 12.02
N GLY A 123 12.25 8.00 12.64
CA GLY A 123 12.52 7.96 14.07
C GLY A 123 11.30 8.23 14.93
N LEU A 124 10.15 7.68 14.56
CA LEU A 124 8.90 7.87 15.31
C LEU A 124 8.92 7.12 16.63
N ASP A 125 8.39 7.73 17.69
CA ASP A 125 8.21 7.04 18.97
C ASP A 125 7.10 5.99 18.90
N PRO A 126 7.01 5.09 19.89
CA PRO A 126 6.00 4.03 19.89
C PRO A 126 4.55 4.52 19.80
N ASP A 127 4.23 5.65 20.41
CA ASP A 127 2.87 6.19 20.39
C ASP A 127 2.47 6.65 18.99
N LEU A 128 3.37 7.36 18.31
CA LEU A 128 3.15 7.78 16.93
C LEU A 128 3.10 6.59 15.98
N THR A 129 3.96 5.60 16.18
CA THR A 129 3.94 4.37 15.39
C THR A 129 2.64 3.62 15.58
N ALA A 130 2.15 3.51 16.81
CA ALA A 130 0.87 2.86 17.13
C ALA A 130 -0.30 3.58 16.44
N ALA A 131 -0.24 4.91 16.33
CA ALA A 131 -1.25 5.68 15.63
C ALA A 131 -1.34 5.30 14.14
N LEU A 132 -0.25 4.89 13.52
CA LEU A 132 -0.22 4.41 12.14
C LEU A 132 -0.56 2.92 12.01
N GLY A 133 -0.59 2.18 13.11
CA GLY A 133 -0.55 0.72 13.14
C GLY A 133 -1.83 -0.02 12.76
N THR A 134 -2.96 0.68 12.55
CA THR A 134 -4.24 0.02 12.28
C THR A 134 -4.38 -0.47 10.83
N ILE A 135 -3.48 -0.07 9.93
CA ILE A 135 -3.56 -0.43 8.51
C ILE A 135 -3.59 -1.95 8.29
N ASP A 136 -2.80 -2.69 9.04
CA ASP A 136 -2.77 -4.15 8.91
C ASP A 136 -4.14 -4.77 9.20
N ALA A 137 -4.82 -4.27 10.22
CA ALA A 137 -6.14 -4.76 10.62
C ALA A 137 -7.21 -4.48 9.55
N TRP A 138 -7.26 -3.27 9.00
CA TRP A 138 -8.29 -2.97 8.02
C TRP A 138 -7.99 -3.55 6.64
N ILE A 139 -6.72 -3.72 6.26
CA ILE A 139 -6.38 -4.47 5.04
C ILE A 139 -6.74 -5.95 5.21
N THR A 140 -6.49 -6.54 6.38
CA THR A 140 -6.92 -7.91 6.67
C THR A 140 -8.43 -8.05 6.49
N ALA A 141 -9.22 -7.07 6.94
CA ALA A 141 -10.67 -7.07 6.75
C ALA A 141 -11.07 -7.02 5.27
N VAL A 142 -10.30 -6.34 4.43
CA VAL A 142 -10.55 -6.28 2.98
C VAL A 142 -10.40 -7.65 2.33
N VAL A 143 -9.33 -8.39 2.67
CA VAL A 143 -8.97 -9.63 1.98
C VAL A 143 -9.57 -10.89 2.63
N ASN A 144 -10.16 -10.79 3.80
CA ASN A 144 -10.81 -11.91 4.45
C ASN A 144 -12.11 -12.30 3.73
N ARG A 145 -12.40 -13.59 3.75
CA ARG A 145 -13.68 -14.12 3.27
C ARG A 145 -14.75 -14.04 4.34
#